data_199d732b512a98d58c5c3dfe84260c51
#
_entry.id   199d732b512a98d58c5c3dfe84260c51
#
_cell.length_a   1.000
_cell.length_b   1.000
_cell.length_c   1.000
_cell.angle_alpha   90.00
_cell.angle_beta   90.00
_cell.angle_gamma   90.00
#
_symmetry.space_group_name_H-M   'P 1'
#
loop_
_entity.id
_entity.type
_entity.pdbx_description
1 polymer ?
#
loop_
_entity_poly.entity_id
_entity_poly.type
_entity_poly.pdbx_seq_one_letter_code
_entity_poly.pdbx_strand_id
1 'polypeptide(L)'
;MAHYVATVRSPRPREEAFAYLSDLSNFEQWDPGVSSSTQVSGDGPGPGAEYAVRANRADLRYVVEQYRAGHELTFKARTRFFTSLDRVTVVDEGEGSRVVYDAVLTLNGPLGLLDVAIRPMFRRIGDAAAAGLADTLDGELIT
;
A
#
# COMPACT_ATOMS: atom_id res chain seq x y z
N MET A 1 6.71 16.31 -2.05
CA MET A 1 6.61 14.84 -2.03
C MET A 1 6.64 14.33 -0.60
N ALA A 2 5.65 13.56 -0.23
CA ALA A 2 5.61 12.92 1.08
C ALA A 2 5.95 11.44 0.92
N HIS A 3 6.81 10.93 1.78
CA HIS A 3 7.32 9.56 1.67
C HIS A 3 7.20 8.86 3.02
N TYR A 4 6.67 7.66 3.00
CA TYR A 4 6.48 6.84 4.20
C TYR A 4 6.97 5.43 3.94
N VAL A 5 7.76 4.89 4.87
CA VAL A 5 8.25 3.52 4.79
C VAL A 5 8.00 2.84 6.13
N ALA A 6 7.43 1.64 6.08
CA ALA A 6 7.26 0.79 7.25
C ALA A 6 7.75 -0.60 6.94
N THR A 7 8.31 -1.25 7.96
CA THR A 7 8.77 -2.63 7.85
C THR A 7 8.05 -3.47 8.90
N VAL A 8 7.50 -4.59 8.46
CA VAL A 8 6.76 -5.52 9.31
C VAL A 8 7.43 -6.89 9.23
N ARG A 9 7.68 -7.49 10.40
CA ARG A 9 8.13 -8.89 10.48
C ARG A 9 6.91 -9.74 10.77
N SER A 10 6.66 -10.76 9.96
CA SER A 10 5.50 -11.64 10.08
C SER A 10 5.94 -13.10 10.21
N PRO A 11 5.24 -13.91 11.03
CA PRO A 11 5.48 -15.35 11.05
C PRO A 11 4.96 -16.06 9.81
N ARG A 12 4.16 -15.39 8.99
CA ARG A 12 3.62 -15.99 7.78
C ARG A 12 4.69 -16.13 6.71
N PRO A 13 4.71 -17.26 5.96
CA PRO A 13 5.64 -17.42 4.86
C PRO A 13 5.50 -16.33 3.81
N ARG A 14 6.60 -16.03 3.13
CA ARG A 14 6.64 -14.98 2.10
C ARG A 14 5.52 -15.12 1.06
N GLU A 15 5.32 -16.32 0.55
CA GLU A 15 4.31 -16.56 -0.49
C GLU A 15 2.89 -16.27 0.00
N GLU A 16 2.60 -16.66 1.24
CA GLU A 16 1.29 -16.42 1.85
C GLU A 16 1.08 -14.93 2.10
N ALA A 17 2.06 -14.24 2.66
CA ALA A 17 1.99 -12.80 2.92
C ALA A 17 1.83 -12.04 1.60
N PHE A 18 2.60 -12.39 0.59
CA PHE A 18 2.51 -11.73 -0.70
C PHE A 18 1.16 -11.98 -1.38
N ALA A 19 0.67 -13.20 -1.36
CA ALA A 19 -0.62 -13.53 -1.96
C ALA A 19 -1.74 -12.70 -1.36
N TYR A 20 -1.71 -12.50 -0.05
CA TYR A 20 -2.69 -11.68 0.64
C TYR A 20 -2.56 -10.20 0.26
N LEU A 21 -1.34 -9.67 0.29
CA LEU A 21 -1.09 -8.25 0.06
C LEU A 21 -1.23 -7.85 -1.41
N SER A 22 -0.94 -8.76 -2.34
CA SER A 22 -1.02 -8.46 -3.77
C SER A 22 -2.45 -8.35 -4.27
N ASP A 23 -3.40 -8.88 -3.53
CA ASP A 23 -4.81 -8.72 -3.85
C ASP A 23 -5.33 -7.45 -3.16
N LEU A 24 -5.40 -6.36 -3.93
CA LEU A 24 -5.81 -5.07 -3.37
C LEU A 24 -7.27 -5.02 -2.95
N SER A 25 -8.07 -6.04 -3.27
CA SER A 25 -9.41 -6.14 -2.70
C SER A 25 -9.36 -6.40 -1.19
N ASN A 26 -8.20 -6.82 -0.66
CA ASN A 26 -7.97 -6.96 0.78
C ASN A 26 -7.52 -5.67 1.45
N PHE A 27 -7.28 -4.61 0.68
CA PHE A 27 -6.72 -3.35 1.18
C PHE A 27 -7.50 -2.80 2.35
N GLU A 28 -8.82 -2.85 2.28
CA GLU A 28 -9.69 -2.36 3.35
C GLU A 28 -9.57 -3.17 4.65
N GLN A 29 -9.02 -4.37 4.60
CA GLN A 29 -8.85 -5.22 5.77
C GLN A 29 -7.66 -4.81 6.63
N TRP A 30 -6.61 -4.27 6.01
CA TRP A 30 -5.41 -3.93 6.75
C TRP A 30 -5.13 -2.44 6.85
N ASP A 31 -5.68 -1.61 6.00
CA ASP A 31 -5.52 -0.16 6.10
C ASP A 31 -6.81 0.47 6.59
N PRO A 32 -6.84 0.99 7.84
CA PRO A 32 -8.06 1.58 8.39
C PRO A 32 -8.50 2.86 7.66
N GLY A 33 -7.63 3.49 6.88
CA GLY A 33 -7.99 4.63 6.06
C GLY A 33 -8.78 4.24 4.82
N VAL A 34 -8.76 2.95 4.45
CA VAL A 34 -9.48 2.43 3.28
C VAL A 34 -10.83 1.91 3.71
N SER A 35 -11.90 2.52 3.21
CA SER A 35 -13.27 2.10 3.53
C SER A 35 -13.81 1.07 2.55
N SER A 36 -13.31 1.04 1.32
CA SER A 36 -13.69 0.03 0.33
C SER A 36 -12.62 -0.14 -0.71
N SER A 37 -12.46 -1.36 -1.21
CA SER A 37 -11.57 -1.68 -2.32
C SER A 37 -12.19 -2.81 -3.14
N THR A 38 -12.33 -2.58 -4.45
CA THR A 38 -13.00 -3.53 -5.35
C THR A 38 -12.24 -3.60 -6.66
N GLN A 39 -11.97 -4.82 -7.12
CA GLN A 39 -11.33 -4.99 -8.43
C GLN A 39 -12.30 -4.61 -9.54
N VAL A 40 -11.85 -3.73 -10.44
CA VAL A 40 -12.67 -3.24 -11.55
C VAL A 40 -12.12 -3.66 -12.91
N SER A 41 -10.92 -4.20 -12.96
CA SER A 41 -10.32 -4.71 -14.20
C SER A 41 -9.32 -5.80 -13.86
N GLY A 42 -9.26 -6.84 -14.69
CA GLY A 42 -8.41 -8.01 -14.51
C GLY A 42 -9.11 -9.14 -13.76
N ASP A 43 -8.46 -10.28 -13.74
CA ASP A 43 -8.96 -11.50 -13.09
C ASP A 43 -8.06 -11.86 -11.91
N GLY A 44 -8.22 -11.15 -10.80
CA GLY A 44 -7.38 -11.34 -9.62
C GLY A 44 -6.09 -10.54 -9.68
N PRO A 45 -5.18 -10.76 -8.72
CA PRO A 45 -3.91 -10.03 -8.66
C PRO A 45 -3.03 -10.27 -9.89
N GLY A 46 -2.28 -9.26 -10.28
CA GLY A 46 -1.35 -9.38 -11.38
C GLY A 46 -1.09 -8.03 -12.04
N PRO A 47 -0.15 -7.99 -13.01
CA PRO A 47 0.16 -6.75 -13.70
C PRO A 47 -1.05 -6.25 -14.49
N GLY A 48 -1.29 -4.95 -14.42
CA GLY A 48 -2.42 -4.33 -15.10
C GLY A 48 -3.76 -4.42 -14.37
N ALA A 49 -3.83 -5.15 -13.25
CA ALA A 49 -5.06 -5.20 -12.46
C ALA A 49 -5.42 -3.81 -11.94
N GLU A 50 -6.71 -3.48 -11.93
CA GLU A 50 -7.18 -2.16 -11.48
C GLU A 50 -8.22 -2.32 -10.38
N TYR A 51 -8.15 -1.43 -9.40
CA TYR A 51 -9.01 -1.46 -8.22
C TYR A 51 -9.58 -0.08 -7.93
N ALA A 52 -10.88 -0.03 -7.67
CA ALA A 52 -11.52 1.18 -7.17
C ALA A 52 -11.40 1.16 -5.65
N VAL A 53 -10.75 2.17 -5.10
CA VAL A 53 -10.43 2.27 -3.68
C VAL A 53 -10.94 3.58 -3.13
N ARG A 54 -11.67 3.54 -2.02
CA ARG A 54 -12.02 4.75 -1.30
C ARG A 54 -11.15 4.83 -0.05
N ALA A 55 -10.25 5.80 -0.03
CA ALA A 55 -9.28 5.97 1.03
C ALA A 55 -9.30 7.41 1.53
N ASN A 56 -9.48 7.58 2.84
CA ASN A 56 -9.44 8.90 3.49
C ASN A 56 -10.37 9.92 2.79
N ARG A 57 -11.58 9.47 2.41
CA ARG A 57 -12.62 10.26 1.74
C ARG A 57 -12.32 10.60 0.29
N ALA A 58 -11.29 9.99 -0.31
CA ALA A 58 -10.96 10.17 -1.72
C ALA A 58 -11.27 8.90 -2.49
N ASP A 59 -11.80 9.07 -3.70
CA ASP A 59 -12.00 7.95 -4.60
C ASP A 59 -10.76 7.82 -5.50
N LEU A 60 -10.10 6.67 -5.42
CA LEU A 60 -8.86 6.41 -6.11
C LEU A 60 -9.03 5.21 -7.03
N ARG A 61 -8.33 5.24 -8.15
CA ARG A 61 -8.24 4.07 -9.02
C ARG A 61 -6.78 3.65 -9.07
N TYR A 62 -6.49 2.54 -8.40
CA TYR A 62 -5.14 1.98 -8.38
C TYR A 62 -4.95 1.02 -9.53
N VAL A 63 -3.81 1.17 -10.20
CA VAL A 63 -3.38 0.26 -11.27
C VAL A 63 -2.10 -0.39 -10.82
N VAL A 64 -2.03 -1.71 -10.91
CA VAL A 64 -0.80 -2.44 -10.62
C VAL A 64 0.13 -2.27 -11.80
N GLU A 65 1.25 -1.57 -11.60
CA GLU A 65 2.20 -1.25 -12.65
C GLU A 65 3.33 -2.26 -12.78
N GLN A 66 3.87 -2.69 -11.64
CA GLN A 66 4.92 -3.71 -11.62
C GLN A 66 4.48 -4.83 -10.71
N TYR A 67 4.76 -6.03 -11.14
CA TYR A 67 4.35 -7.22 -10.39
C TYR A 67 5.38 -8.31 -10.59
N ARG A 68 6.00 -8.72 -9.48
CA ARG A 68 6.90 -9.87 -9.46
C ARG A 68 6.36 -10.85 -8.43
N ALA A 69 5.75 -11.91 -8.93
CA ALA A 69 5.00 -12.87 -8.11
C ALA A 69 5.82 -13.35 -6.90
N GLY A 70 5.22 -13.25 -5.73
CA GLY A 70 5.84 -13.68 -4.48
C GLY A 70 6.85 -12.70 -3.90
N HIS A 71 7.17 -11.60 -4.57
CA HIS A 71 8.25 -10.69 -4.15
C HIS A 71 7.86 -9.23 -4.04
N GLU A 72 7.26 -8.65 -5.08
CA GLU A 72 7.11 -7.22 -5.14
C GLU A 72 5.98 -6.81 -6.06
N LEU A 73 5.26 -5.75 -5.68
CA LEU A 73 4.33 -5.08 -6.56
C LEU A 73 4.36 -3.58 -6.32
N THR A 74 4.09 -2.82 -7.36
CA THR A 74 3.82 -1.38 -7.25
C THR A 74 2.42 -1.12 -7.78
N PHE A 75 1.71 -0.24 -7.11
CA PHE A 75 0.39 0.19 -7.56
C PHE A 75 0.27 1.69 -7.42
N LYS A 76 -0.36 2.30 -8.40
CA LYS A 76 -0.37 3.74 -8.56
C LYS A 76 -1.77 4.27 -8.80
N ALA A 77 -2.12 5.34 -8.10
CA ALA A 77 -3.35 6.07 -8.33
C ALA A 77 -3.01 7.51 -8.65
N ARG A 78 -3.63 8.02 -9.72
CA ARG A 78 -3.46 9.41 -10.12
C ARG A 78 -4.79 10.11 -10.06
N THR A 79 -4.84 11.21 -9.32
CA THR A 79 -6.02 12.05 -9.26
C THR A 79 -5.69 13.44 -9.82
N ARG A 80 -6.68 14.31 -9.86
CA ARG A 80 -6.49 15.68 -10.28
C ARG A 80 -5.49 16.42 -9.38
N PHE A 81 -5.44 16.07 -8.10
CA PHE A 81 -4.67 16.81 -7.10
C PHE A 81 -3.35 16.16 -6.74
N PHE A 82 -3.25 14.85 -6.83
CA PHE A 82 -2.06 14.13 -6.39
C PHE A 82 -1.88 12.81 -7.12
N THR A 83 -0.67 12.26 -6.98
CA THR A 83 -0.33 10.90 -7.41
C THR A 83 0.13 10.13 -6.19
N SER A 84 -0.42 8.94 -5.98
CA SER A 84 -0.03 8.02 -4.91
C SER A 84 0.64 6.82 -5.55
N LEU A 85 1.87 6.52 -5.12
CA LEU A 85 2.62 5.36 -5.59
C LEU A 85 3.02 4.53 -4.38
N ASP A 86 2.54 3.30 -4.35
CA ASP A 86 2.78 2.38 -3.26
C ASP A 86 3.58 1.18 -3.78
N ARG A 87 4.55 0.76 -2.98
CA ARG A 87 5.34 -0.44 -3.27
C ARG A 87 5.30 -1.36 -2.07
N VAL A 88 5.02 -2.62 -2.31
CA VAL A 88 5.08 -3.68 -1.31
C VAL A 88 6.15 -4.67 -1.72
N THR A 89 7.12 -4.91 -0.85
CA THR A 89 8.18 -5.88 -1.08
C THR A 89 8.13 -6.91 0.05
N VAL A 90 8.21 -8.19 -0.30
CA VAL A 90 8.16 -9.27 0.68
C VAL A 90 9.37 -10.17 0.46
N VAL A 91 10.13 -10.39 1.54
CA VAL A 91 11.31 -11.26 1.49
C VAL A 91 11.20 -12.32 2.57
N ASP A 92 11.93 -13.43 2.39
CA ASP A 92 12.00 -14.48 3.41
C ASP A 92 12.78 -13.98 4.62
N GLU A 93 12.31 -14.33 5.82
CA GLU A 93 13.03 -14.07 7.05
C GLU A 93 12.79 -15.26 7.99
N GLY A 94 13.77 -16.15 8.10
CA GLY A 94 13.58 -17.40 8.82
C GLY A 94 12.46 -18.21 8.20
N GLU A 95 11.51 -18.65 9.00
CA GLU A 95 10.34 -19.39 8.52
C GLU A 95 9.19 -18.43 8.12
N GLY A 96 9.33 -17.16 8.44
CA GLY A 96 8.33 -16.14 8.11
C GLY A 96 8.81 -15.22 7.02
N SER A 97 8.37 -13.96 7.10
CA SER A 97 8.67 -12.96 6.07
C SER A 97 8.89 -11.58 6.67
N ARG A 98 9.51 -10.74 5.88
CA ARG A 98 9.65 -9.30 6.15
C ARG A 98 8.95 -8.57 5.03
N VAL A 99 8.02 -7.69 5.40
CA VAL A 99 7.25 -6.88 4.46
C VAL A 99 7.70 -5.44 4.59
N VAL A 100 8.06 -4.83 3.46
CA VAL A 100 8.37 -3.39 3.41
C VAL A 100 7.27 -2.72 2.61
N TYR A 101 6.59 -1.77 3.25
CA TYR A 101 5.57 -0.96 2.61
C TYR A 101 6.13 0.45 2.43
N ASP A 102 6.22 0.88 1.17
CA ASP A 102 6.80 2.17 0.78
C ASP A 102 5.74 2.95 0.03
N ALA A 103 5.37 4.11 0.54
CA ALA A 103 4.31 4.93 -0.06
C ALA A 103 4.83 6.34 -0.32
N VAL A 104 4.58 6.84 -1.53
CA VAL A 104 4.96 8.19 -1.95
C VAL A 104 3.72 8.93 -2.42
N LEU A 105 3.48 10.09 -1.85
CA LEU A 105 2.40 10.98 -2.26
C LEU A 105 2.99 12.25 -2.85
N THR A 106 2.67 12.55 -4.10
CA THR A 106 3.15 13.73 -4.81
C THR A 106 1.97 14.59 -5.20
N LEU A 107 1.95 15.84 -4.71
CA LEU A 107 0.92 16.79 -5.09
C LEU A 107 1.23 17.35 -6.48
N ASN A 108 0.19 17.52 -7.29
CA ASN A 108 0.32 17.92 -8.69
C ASN A 108 0.40 19.45 -8.84
N GLY A 109 1.25 19.89 -9.77
CA GLY A 109 1.36 21.28 -10.17
C GLY A 109 1.66 22.24 -9.01
N PRO A 110 0.97 23.39 -8.94
CA PRO A 110 1.24 24.38 -7.90
C PRO A 110 0.90 23.89 -6.48
N LEU A 111 0.12 22.81 -6.36
CA LEU A 111 -0.16 22.20 -5.06
C LEU A 111 1.07 21.63 -4.41
N GLY A 112 2.14 21.38 -5.19
CA GLY A 112 3.43 20.93 -4.66
C GLY A 112 4.00 21.85 -3.59
N LEU A 113 3.61 23.12 -3.58
CA LEU A 113 4.03 24.07 -2.54
C LEU A 113 3.48 23.69 -1.17
N LEU A 114 2.45 22.85 -1.11
CA LEU A 114 1.83 22.38 0.12
C LEU A 114 2.40 21.07 0.65
N ASP A 115 3.40 20.50 -0.03
CA ASP A 115 4.00 19.21 0.37
C ASP A 115 4.40 19.17 1.83
N VAL A 116 5.03 20.24 2.32
CA VAL A 116 5.49 20.30 3.72
C VAL A 116 4.31 20.25 4.68
N ALA A 117 3.20 20.90 4.30
CA ALA A 117 2.01 20.98 5.16
C ALA A 117 1.29 19.62 5.31
N ILE A 118 1.38 18.75 4.29
CA ILE A 118 0.69 17.46 4.34
C ILE A 118 1.51 16.35 5.00
N ARG A 119 2.81 16.56 5.22
CA ARG A 119 3.70 15.52 5.78
C ARG A 119 3.20 14.94 7.11
N PRO A 120 2.77 15.75 8.10
CA PRO A 120 2.28 15.19 9.35
C PRO A 120 1.02 14.33 9.17
N MET A 121 0.12 14.76 8.28
CA MET A 121 -1.08 14.00 7.97
C MET A 121 -0.73 12.68 7.29
N PHE A 122 0.18 12.73 6.32
CA PHE A 122 0.59 11.52 5.59
C PHE A 122 1.29 10.53 6.51
N ARG A 123 2.11 11.01 7.44
CA ARG A 123 2.75 10.15 8.45
C ARG A 123 1.71 9.46 9.31
N ARG A 124 0.67 10.18 9.74
CA ARG A 124 -0.40 9.62 10.55
C ARG A 124 -1.17 8.54 9.81
N ILE A 125 -1.46 8.78 8.53
CA ILE A 125 -2.13 7.81 7.65
C ILE A 125 -1.24 6.57 7.51
N GLY A 126 0.05 6.76 7.27
CA GLY A 126 1.01 5.68 7.13
C GLY A 126 1.16 4.86 8.41
N ASP A 127 1.25 5.52 9.56
CA ASP A 127 1.36 4.83 10.85
C ASP A 127 0.14 3.94 11.10
N ALA A 128 -1.05 4.43 10.78
CA ALA A 128 -2.28 3.65 10.93
C ALA A 128 -2.30 2.43 9.99
N ALA A 129 -1.88 2.63 8.75
CA ALA A 129 -1.79 1.54 7.76
C ALA A 129 -0.76 0.50 8.20
N ALA A 130 0.40 0.95 8.68
CA ALA A 130 1.46 0.05 9.13
C ALA A 130 1.02 -0.77 10.34
N ALA A 131 0.33 -0.16 11.29
CA ALA A 131 -0.18 -0.87 12.46
C ALA A 131 -1.22 -1.92 12.05
N GLY A 132 -2.12 -1.57 11.12
CA GLY A 132 -3.11 -2.51 10.59
C GLY A 132 -2.47 -3.66 9.82
N LEU A 133 -1.43 -3.35 9.06
CA LEU A 133 -0.67 -4.36 8.32
C LEU A 133 -0.01 -5.37 9.27
N ALA A 134 0.66 -4.88 10.32
CA ALA A 134 1.28 -5.74 11.30
C ALA A 134 0.25 -6.62 12.00
N ASP A 135 -0.87 -6.04 12.39
CA ASP A 135 -1.96 -6.78 13.05
C ASP A 135 -2.51 -7.88 12.15
N THR A 136 -2.79 -7.56 10.89
CA THR A 136 -3.38 -8.50 9.94
C THR A 136 -2.45 -9.66 9.59
N LEU A 137 -1.14 -9.41 9.56
CA LEU A 137 -0.14 -10.43 9.25
C LEU A 137 0.39 -11.15 10.50
N ASP A 138 -0.22 -10.93 11.66
CA ASP A 138 0.21 -11.50 12.94
C ASP A 138 1.67 -11.15 13.25
N GLY A 139 2.09 -9.97 12.84
CA GLY A 139 3.46 -9.54 12.89
C GLY A 139 3.69 -8.35 13.81
N GLU A 140 4.89 -7.80 13.71
CA GLU A 140 5.29 -6.64 14.49
C GLU A 140 6.01 -5.62 13.61
N LEU A 141 5.83 -4.34 13.93
CA LEU A 141 6.57 -3.27 13.28
C LEU A 141 8.01 -3.30 13.79
N ILE A 142 8.95 -3.26 12.85
CA ILE A 142 10.38 -3.17 13.19
C ILE A 142 10.96 -1.79 12.87
N THR A 143 10.13 -0.80 12.73
CA THR A 143 10.44 0.58 12.37
C THR A 143 10.83 0.76 10.94
#